data_2473cf2ac008f734b218850ee238c8dd
#
_entry.id   2473cf2ac008f734b218850ee238c8dd
#
_cell.length_a   1.000
_cell.length_b   1.000
_cell.length_c   1.000
_cell.angle_alpha   90.00
_cell.angle_beta   90.00
_cell.angle_gamma   90.00
#
_symmetry.space_group_name_H-M   'P 1'
#
loop_
_entity.id
_entity.type
_entity.pdbx_description
1 polymer ?
#
loop_
_entity_poly.entity_id
_entity_poly.type
_entity_poly.pdbx_seq_one_letter_code
_entity_poly.pdbx_strand_id
1 'polypeptide(L)'
;MQVKWLARALANLTEEADYIAKESPANAKAFFMHVLASVEQLKEHPHLGRAGRVTGTRELVITHYPYIVPYRVRNSSIEILRVFHKARAWPKHL
;
A
#
# COMPACT_ATOMS: atom_id res chain seq x y z
N MET A 1 -9.76 -13.40 -4.22
CA MET A 1 -10.28 -12.07 -4.58
C MET A 1 -9.34 -11.35 -5.52
N GLN A 2 -9.88 -10.47 -6.35
CA GLN A 2 -9.08 -9.63 -7.24
C GLN A 2 -8.54 -8.42 -6.48
N VAL A 3 -7.29 -8.05 -6.77
CA VAL A 3 -6.69 -6.82 -6.24
C VAL A 3 -6.73 -5.75 -7.32
N LYS A 4 -7.25 -4.58 -6.95
CA LYS A 4 -7.32 -3.41 -7.83
C LYS A 4 -6.53 -2.26 -7.20
N TRP A 5 -5.53 -1.80 -7.90
CA TRP A 5 -4.77 -0.61 -7.49
C TRP A 5 -5.47 0.63 -8.03
N LEU A 6 -5.93 1.48 -7.12
CA LEU A 6 -6.48 2.77 -7.56
C LEU A 6 -5.33 3.65 -8.07
N ALA A 7 -5.65 4.55 -8.99
CA ALA A 7 -4.63 5.42 -9.61
C ALA A 7 -3.79 6.17 -8.58
N ARG A 8 -4.42 6.65 -7.53
CA ARG A 8 -3.76 7.38 -6.45
C ARG A 8 -2.73 6.52 -5.71
N ALA A 9 -3.06 5.25 -5.49
CA ALA A 9 -2.16 4.32 -4.83
C ALA A 9 -0.94 4.01 -5.70
N LEU A 10 -1.15 3.80 -6.99
CA LEU A 10 -0.04 3.59 -7.93
C LEU A 10 0.85 4.82 -8.00
N ALA A 11 0.26 6.01 -8.02
CA ALA A 11 1.03 7.25 -8.02
C ALA A 11 1.89 7.37 -6.75
N ASN A 12 1.31 7.06 -5.58
CA ASN A 12 2.06 7.07 -4.33
C ASN A 12 3.24 6.09 -4.37
N LEU A 13 2.99 4.88 -4.83
CA LEU A 13 4.04 3.84 -4.89
C LEU A 13 5.17 4.28 -5.83
N THR A 14 4.82 4.81 -6.99
CA THR A 14 5.80 5.28 -7.96
C THR A 14 6.62 6.45 -7.41
N GLU A 15 5.97 7.41 -6.78
CA GLU A 15 6.65 8.56 -6.17
C GLU A 15 7.64 8.13 -5.10
N GLU A 16 7.25 7.17 -4.25
CA GLU A 16 8.14 6.69 -3.21
C GLU A 16 9.32 5.89 -3.77
N ALA A 17 9.06 5.08 -4.80
CA ALA A 17 10.13 4.35 -5.48
C ALA A 17 11.10 5.32 -6.17
N ASP A 18 10.59 6.35 -6.83
CA ASP A 18 11.42 7.37 -7.49
C ASP A 18 12.29 8.11 -6.47
N TYR A 19 11.74 8.41 -5.31
CA TYR A 19 12.49 9.05 -4.23
C TYR A 19 13.66 8.16 -3.77
N ILE A 20 13.42 6.88 -3.57
CA ILE A 20 14.44 5.91 -3.18
C ILE A 20 15.49 5.76 -4.30
N ALA A 21 15.04 5.78 -5.56
CA ALA A 21 15.92 5.61 -6.71
C ALA A 21 16.97 6.71 -6.86
N LYS A 22 16.73 7.88 -6.29
CA LYS A 22 17.73 8.97 -6.29
C LYS A 22 19.02 8.56 -5.61
N GLU A 23 18.96 7.71 -4.59
CA GLU A 23 20.13 7.20 -3.90
C GLU A 23 20.52 5.81 -4.39
N SER A 24 19.55 4.96 -4.68
CA SER A 24 19.81 3.57 -5.11
C SER A 24 18.66 3.02 -5.95
N PRO A 25 18.86 2.94 -7.28
CA PRO A 25 17.89 2.29 -8.16
C PRO A 25 17.61 0.83 -7.77
N ALA A 26 18.60 0.09 -7.29
CA ALA A 26 18.43 -1.29 -6.85
C ALA A 26 17.50 -1.38 -5.63
N ASN A 27 17.67 -0.46 -4.67
CA ASN A 27 16.81 -0.42 -3.49
C ASN A 27 15.38 -0.01 -3.85
N ALA A 28 15.22 0.90 -4.81
CA ALA A 28 13.92 1.30 -5.29
C ALA A 28 13.16 0.11 -5.90
N LYS A 29 13.84 -0.68 -6.71
CA LYS A 29 13.25 -1.89 -7.31
C LYS A 29 12.86 -2.89 -6.23
N ALA A 30 13.74 -3.13 -5.27
CA ALA A 30 13.47 -4.06 -4.17
C ALA A 30 12.26 -3.62 -3.35
N PHE A 31 12.17 -2.33 -3.04
CA PHE A 31 11.03 -1.75 -2.34
C PHE A 31 9.73 -1.95 -3.12
N PHE A 32 9.74 -1.58 -4.39
CA PHE A 32 8.55 -1.68 -5.26
C PHE A 32 8.05 -3.13 -5.31
N MET A 33 8.94 -4.08 -5.56
CA MET A 33 8.58 -5.50 -5.64
C MET A 33 8.09 -6.04 -4.30
N HIS A 34 8.68 -5.59 -3.19
CA HIS A 34 8.27 -6.01 -1.86
C HIS A 34 6.85 -5.55 -1.54
N VAL A 35 6.50 -4.31 -1.88
CA VAL A 35 5.14 -3.79 -1.68
C VAL A 35 4.14 -4.57 -2.52
N LEU A 36 4.46 -4.83 -3.78
CA LEU A 36 3.58 -5.63 -4.66
C LEU A 36 3.33 -7.03 -4.08
N ALA A 37 4.40 -7.70 -3.64
CA ALA A 37 4.29 -9.04 -3.06
C ALA A 37 3.46 -9.03 -1.77
N SER A 38 3.65 -8.00 -0.94
CA SER A 38 2.88 -7.87 0.31
C SER A 38 1.38 -7.71 0.02
N VAL A 39 1.05 -6.88 -0.96
CA VAL A 39 -0.34 -6.64 -1.35
C VAL A 39 -0.98 -7.91 -1.97
N GLU A 40 -0.22 -8.70 -2.71
CA GLU A 40 -0.73 -9.93 -3.31
C GLU A 40 -1.27 -10.92 -2.28
N GLN A 41 -0.73 -10.92 -1.06
CA GLN A 41 -1.22 -11.78 0.02
C GLN A 41 -2.70 -11.53 0.34
N LEU A 42 -3.19 -10.33 0.06
CA LEU A 42 -4.57 -9.96 0.35
C LEU A 42 -5.58 -10.75 -0.49
N LYS A 43 -5.16 -11.30 -1.62
CA LYS A 43 -6.05 -12.13 -2.47
C LYS A 43 -6.60 -13.32 -1.69
N GLU A 44 -5.77 -13.94 -0.86
CA GLU A 44 -6.14 -15.09 -0.05
C GLU A 44 -6.45 -14.71 1.40
N HIS A 45 -5.94 -13.58 1.85
CA HIS A 45 -6.10 -13.10 3.23
C HIS A 45 -6.59 -11.66 3.25
N PRO A 46 -7.86 -11.40 2.82
CA PRO A 46 -8.35 -10.01 2.69
C PRO A 46 -8.45 -9.26 4.01
N HIS A 47 -8.47 -9.96 5.13
CA HIS A 47 -8.54 -9.35 6.46
C HIS A 47 -7.19 -9.31 7.18
N LEU A 48 -6.10 -9.49 6.45
CA LEU A 48 -4.75 -9.47 7.00
C LEU A 48 -4.39 -8.12 7.61
N GLY A 49 -4.83 -7.03 6.99
CA GLY A 49 -4.59 -5.68 7.50
C GLY A 49 -5.41 -5.39 8.76
N ARG A 50 -4.84 -4.55 9.64
CA ARG A 50 -5.55 -4.10 10.85
C ARG A 50 -6.69 -3.15 10.50
N ALA A 51 -7.60 -2.92 11.45
CA ALA A 51 -8.67 -1.93 11.28
C ALA A 51 -8.06 -0.56 10.95
N GLY A 52 -8.60 0.10 9.93
CA GLY A 52 -8.07 1.37 9.45
C GLY A 52 -8.58 2.56 10.26
N ARG A 53 -7.87 3.69 10.13
CA ARG A 53 -8.25 4.97 10.74
C ARG A 53 -9.53 5.50 10.14
N VAL A 54 -9.72 5.25 8.85
CA VAL A 54 -10.95 5.62 8.15
C VAL A 54 -11.91 4.45 8.23
N THR A 55 -13.16 4.71 8.61
CA THR A 55 -14.19 3.68 8.73
C THR A 55 -14.34 2.90 7.43
N GLY A 56 -14.43 1.58 7.54
CA GLY A 56 -14.58 0.70 6.39
C GLY A 56 -13.29 0.34 5.67
N THR A 57 -12.15 0.81 6.19
CA THR A 57 -10.85 0.49 5.60
C THR A 57 -10.02 -0.40 6.52
N ARG A 58 -8.98 -1.00 5.94
CA ARG A 58 -7.93 -1.72 6.64
C ARG A 58 -6.58 -1.16 6.24
N GLU A 59 -5.58 -1.43 7.06
CA GLU A 59 -4.22 -0.95 6.83
C GLU A 59 -3.26 -2.12 6.84
N LEU A 60 -2.62 -2.37 5.70
CA LEU A 60 -1.57 -3.38 5.61
C LEU A 60 -0.24 -2.73 5.97
N VAL A 61 0.37 -3.19 7.05
CA VAL A 61 1.70 -2.73 7.46
C VAL A 61 2.73 -3.47 6.62
N ILE A 62 3.59 -2.72 5.92
CA ILE A 62 4.66 -3.30 5.11
C ILE A 62 5.83 -3.63 6.03
N THR A 63 6.28 -4.90 6.01
CA THR A 63 7.47 -5.31 6.79
C THR A 63 8.73 -4.79 6.13
N HIS A 64 9.75 -4.49 6.92
CA HIS A 64 11.08 -4.01 6.49
C HIS A 64 11.11 -2.59 5.92
N TYR A 65 9.97 -1.96 5.72
CA TYR A 65 9.87 -0.59 5.22
C TYR A 65 8.82 0.17 6.03
N PRO A 66 9.06 1.46 6.30
CA PRO A 66 8.15 2.25 7.15
C PRO A 66 6.92 2.75 6.38
N TYR A 67 6.18 1.82 5.78
CA TYR A 67 5.02 2.16 4.95
C TYR A 67 3.79 1.39 5.38
N ILE A 68 2.65 2.00 5.14
CA ILE A 68 1.32 1.44 5.39
C ILE A 68 0.51 1.58 4.11
N VAL A 69 -0.24 0.53 3.76
CA VAL A 69 -1.08 0.50 2.58
C VAL A 69 -2.54 0.38 3.00
N PRO A 70 -3.28 1.49 3.04
CA PRO A 70 -4.73 1.45 3.27
C PRO A 70 -5.43 0.77 2.10
N TYR A 71 -6.40 -0.07 2.42
CA TYR A 71 -7.20 -0.75 1.42
C TYR A 71 -8.61 -1.00 1.96
N ARG A 72 -9.52 -1.40 1.09
CA ARG A 72 -10.85 -1.84 1.49
C ARG A 72 -11.28 -3.04 0.65
N VAL A 73 -12.15 -3.86 1.23
CA VAL A 73 -12.79 -4.97 0.52
C VAL A 73 -14.16 -4.49 0.08
N ARG A 74 -14.41 -4.53 -1.23
CA ARG A 74 -15.65 -4.01 -1.79
C ARG A 74 -16.01 -4.80 -3.04
N ASN A 75 -17.26 -5.28 -3.11
CA ASN A 75 -17.77 -6.03 -4.27
C ASN A 75 -16.86 -7.20 -4.66
N SER A 76 -16.41 -7.97 -3.67
CA SER A 76 -15.51 -9.11 -3.85
C SER A 76 -14.17 -8.75 -4.48
N SER A 77 -13.77 -7.49 -4.35
CA SER A 77 -12.47 -6.99 -4.78
C SER A 77 -11.76 -6.30 -3.63
N ILE A 78 -10.45 -6.28 -3.70
CA ILE A 78 -9.62 -5.53 -2.78
C ILE A 78 -9.15 -4.29 -3.51
N GLU A 79 -9.54 -3.11 -3.01
CA GLU A 79 -9.16 -1.83 -3.58
C GLU A 79 -8.02 -1.23 -2.78
N ILE A 80 -6.86 -1.08 -3.41
CA ILE A 80 -5.70 -0.45 -2.78
C ILE A 80 -5.87 1.07 -2.94
N LEU A 81 -6.00 1.76 -1.80
CA LEU A 81 -6.39 3.16 -1.77
C LEU A 81 -5.21 4.12 -1.83
N ARG A 82 -4.17 3.84 -1.06
CA ARG A 82 -2.99 4.71 -0.96
C ARG A 82 -1.77 3.89 -0.54
N VAL A 83 -0.59 4.53 -0.60
CA VAL A 83 0.65 4.03 0.02
C VAL A 83 1.25 5.20 0.79
N PHE A 84 1.37 5.05 2.11
CA PHE A 84 1.86 6.13 2.98
C PHE A 84 3.10 5.74 3.77
N HIS A 85 4.02 6.68 3.90
CA HIS A 85 5.09 6.59 4.87
C HIS A 85 4.52 6.79 6.28
N LYS A 86 4.92 5.95 7.24
CA LYS A 86 4.40 6.00 8.62
C LYS A 86 4.58 7.34 9.30
N ALA A 87 5.68 8.05 9.00
CA ALA A 87 6.03 9.29 9.67
C ALA A 87 5.35 10.53 9.07
N ARG A 88 4.64 10.37 7.94
CA ARG A 88 3.97 11.50 7.30
C ARG A 88 2.56 11.67 7.82
N ALA A 89 2.08 12.91 7.75
CA ALA A 89 0.71 13.21 8.10
C ALA A 89 -0.25 12.50 7.13
N TRP A 90 -1.31 11.94 7.69
CA TRP A 90 -2.35 11.29 6.90
C TRP A 90 -3.40 12.30 6.47
N PRO A 91 -3.94 12.16 5.26
CA PRO A 91 -5.08 12.98 4.86
C PRO A 91 -6.32 12.59 5.66
N LYS A 92 -7.29 13.50 5.77
CA LYS A 92 -8.56 13.22 6.43
C LYS A 92 -9.38 12.19 5.67
N HIS A 93 -9.21 12.14 4.37
CA HIS A 93 -9.94 11.23 3.48
C HIS A 93 -8.96 10.47 2.60
N LEU A 94 -9.30 9.26 2.29
CA LEU A 94 -8.60 8.43 1.34
C LEU A 94 -9.31 8.50 -0.04
#